data_23143bb9b0088e26fe3d8abacc8cb0aa
#
_entry.id   23143bb9b0088e26fe3d8abacc8cb0aa
#
_cell.length_a   1.000
_cell.length_b   1.000
_cell.length_c   1.000
_cell.angle_alpha   90.00
_cell.angle_beta   90.00
_cell.angle_gamma   90.00
#
_symmetry.space_group_name_H-M   'P 1'
#
loop_
_entity.id
_entity.type
_entity.pdbx_description
1 polymer ?
#
loop_
_entity_poly.entity_id
_entity_poly.type
_entity_poly.pdbx_seq_one_letter_code
_entity_poly.pdbx_strand_id
1 'polypeptide(L)'
;MYHASLFIEAGGKVIYIDPVKPGNFAGLPKADLILITHDHGDHVDHDGASINVVKKDGTEIWAPAAVHEFITASTVMANGETKKWGKFTIEAVPAYNTVRGPAAGKFFHPKGVGNGYVITYGGKRFYFSGDTEAEPELKALKKIDVAFICMNLPYTMTTDEAADLVKAINPKVVIPYHYRAMPATDLNAFKEKLAGTKIDVRLLDWYPKES
;
A
#
# COMPACT_ATOMS: atom_id res chain seq x y z
N MET A 1 3.40 -4.04 -12.79
CA MET A 1 2.61 -3.95 -11.57
C MET A 1 1.27 -3.32 -11.88
N TYR A 2 0.30 -3.33 -11.01
CA TYR A 2 -1.02 -2.75 -11.24
C TYR A 2 -1.60 -2.23 -9.92
N HIS A 3 -2.29 -1.08 -9.93
CA HIS A 3 -2.83 -0.40 -8.74
C HIS A 3 -1.81 -0.36 -7.58
N ALA A 4 -2.09 -1.03 -6.46
CA ALA A 4 -1.21 -1.10 -5.30
C ALA A 4 -0.24 -2.30 -5.31
N SER A 5 -0.31 -3.16 -6.36
CA SER A 5 0.54 -4.36 -6.43
C SER A 5 2.01 -4.00 -6.56
N LEU A 6 2.84 -4.57 -5.70
CA LEU A 6 4.30 -4.51 -5.80
C LEU A 6 4.95 -5.69 -5.08
N PHE A 7 6.25 -5.89 -5.28
CA PHE A 7 7.03 -6.77 -4.44
C PHE A 7 8.39 -6.15 -4.08
N ILE A 8 8.96 -6.66 -2.99
CA ILE A 8 10.26 -6.26 -2.47
C ILE A 8 11.11 -7.51 -2.34
N GLU A 9 12.35 -7.43 -2.82
CA GLU A 9 13.38 -8.44 -2.55
C GLU A 9 14.39 -7.86 -1.57
N ALA A 10 14.52 -8.47 -0.41
CA ALA A 10 15.51 -8.08 0.59
C ALA A 10 15.89 -9.26 1.48
N GLY A 11 17.17 -9.37 1.82
CA GLY A 11 17.65 -10.42 2.72
C GLY A 11 17.37 -11.85 2.29
N GLY A 12 17.29 -12.11 0.98
CA GLY A 12 16.95 -13.42 0.42
C GLY A 12 15.46 -13.79 0.57
N LYS A 13 14.60 -12.81 0.86
CA LYS A 13 13.16 -12.95 0.99
C LYS A 13 12.41 -12.08 0.00
N VAL A 14 11.24 -12.53 -0.42
CA VAL A 14 10.33 -11.84 -1.34
C VAL A 14 9.03 -11.56 -0.60
N ILE A 15 8.67 -10.28 -0.51
CA ILE A 15 7.41 -9.81 0.10
C ILE A 15 6.57 -9.18 -0.99
N TYR A 16 5.37 -9.68 -1.23
CA TYR A 16 4.38 -9.04 -2.09
C TYR A 16 3.39 -8.20 -1.27
N ILE A 17 2.93 -7.11 -1.87
CA ILE A 17 1.83 -6.29 -1.35
C ILE A 17 0.76 -6.25 -2.43
N ASP A 18 -0.48 -6.58 -2.05
CA ASP A 18 -1.68 -6.54 -2.88
C ASP A 18 -1.50 -7.17 -4.28
N PRO A 19 -1.04 -8.43 -4.41
CA PRO A 19 -0.98 -9.07 -5.72
C PRO A 19 -2.40 -9.33 -6.24
N VAL A 20 -2.79 -8.59 -7.29
CA VAL A 20 -4.15 -8.61 -7.85
C VAL A 20 -4.13 -8.53 -9.38
N LYS A 21 -5.15 -9.09 -10.04
CA LYS A 21 -5.40 -8.88 -11.48
C LYS A 21 -5.76 -7.41 -11.76
N PRO A 22 -5.41 -6.86 -12.94
CA PRO A 22 -4.74 -7.50 -14.08
C PRO A 22 -3.20 -7.45 -14.02
N GLY A 23 -2.59 -7.39 -12.83
CA GLY A 23 -1.13 -7.46 -12.68
C GLY A 23 -0.56 -8.73 -13.33
N ASN A 24 0.55 -8.58 -14.06
CA ASN A 24 1.28 -9.72 -14.62
C ASN A 24 2.41 -10.13 -13.69
N PHE A 25 2.28 -11.29 -13.07
CA PHE A 25 3.26 -11.84 -12.14
C PHE A 25 4.03 -13.03 -12.73
N ALA A 26 3.81 -13.36 -14.01
CA ALA A 26 4.50 -14.47 -14.66
C ALA A 26 6.01 -14.23 -14.73
N GLY A 27 6.80 -15.22 -14.33
CA GLY A 27 8.27 -15.14 -14.30
C GLY A 27 8.87 -14.29 -13.16
N LEU A 28 8.02 -13.67 -12.31
CA LEU A 28 8.50 -12.96 -11.13
C LEU A 28 8.83 -13.94 -9.98
N PRO A 29 9.70 -13.54 -9.03
CA PRO A 29 10.05 -14.37 -7.88
C PRO A 29 8.82 -14.76 -7.07
N LYS A 30 8.81 -15.99 -6.52
CA LYS A 30 7.73 -16.44 -5.65
C LYS A 30 7.82 -15.82 -4.27
N ALA A 31 6.66 -15.48 -3.70
CA ALA A 31 6.55 -14.85 -2.39
C ALA A 31 7.00 -15.75 -1.24
N ASP A 32 7.70 -15.20 -0.28
CA ASP A 32 7.85 -15.75 1.06
C ASP A 32 6.75 -15.22 2.00
N LEU A 33 6.33 -13.96 1.80
CA LEU A 33 5.24 -13.31 2.54
C LEU A 33 4.37 -12.51 1.55
N ILE A 34 3.06 -12.53 1.77
CA ILE A 34 2.10 -11.67 1.08
C ILE A 34 1.39 -10.83 2.13
N LEU A 35 1.36 -9.53 1.93
CA LEU A 35 0.62 -8.57 2.74
C LEU A 35 -0.55 -8.06 1.91
N ILE A 36 -1.77 -8.13 2.44
CA ILE A 36 -2.97 -7.58 1.81
C ILE A 36 -3.45 -6.39 2.64
N THR A 37 -3.70 -5.25 1.99
CA THR A 37 -4.08 -4.03 2.68
C THR A 37 -5.56 -4.02 3.07
N HIS A 38 -6.46 -4.43 2.18
CA HIS A 38 -7.91 -4.46 2.43
C HIS A 38 -8.63 -5.35 1.41
N ASP A 39 -9.94 -5.46 1.52
CA ASP A 39 -10.79 -6.43 0.84
C ASP A 39 -11.35 -6.00 -0.53
N HIS A 40 -11.00 -4.82 -1.05
CA HIS A 40 -11.45 -4.39 -2.37
C HIS A 40 -10.82 -5.20 -3.51
N GLY A 41 -11.59 -5.41 -4.58
CA GLY A 41 -11.21 -6.27 -5.70
C GLY A 41 -10.06 -5.77 -6.56
N ASP A 42 -9.60 -4.54 -6.37
CA ASP A 42 -8.39 -3.97 -7.00
C ASP A 42 -7.13 -4.10 -6.11
N HIS A 43 -7.25 -4.75 -4.94
CA HIS A 43 -6.16 -5.10 -4.02
C HIS A 43 -6.02 -6.60 -3.79
N VAL A 44 -7.13 -7.36 -3.87
CA VAL A 44 -7.11 -8.81 -3.72
C VAL A 44 -8.18 -9.47 -4.59
N ASP A 45 -7.80 -10.50 -5.37
CA ASP A 45 -8.80 -11.35 -6.02
C ASP A 45 -9.50 -12.20 -4.95
N HIS A 46 -10.82 -12.10 -4.83
CA HIS A 46 -11.60 -12.84 -3.82
C HIS A 46 -11.50 -14.37 -4.00
N ASP A 47 -11.15 -14.85 -5.21
CA ASP A 47 -10.84 -16.25 -5.49
C ASP A 47 -9.37 -16.62 -5.22
N GLY A 48 -8.56 -15.65 -4.79
CA GLY A 48 -7.13 -15.83 -4.52
C GLY A 48 -6.28 -16.11 -5.76
N ALA A 49 -6.76 -15.80 -6.96
CA ALA A 49 -6.10 -16.18 -8.20
C ALA A 49 -4.67 -15.66 -8.31
N SER A 50 -4.43 -14.36 -8.06
CA SER A 50 -3.08 -13.78 -8.11
C SER A 50 -2.19 -14.28 -6.99
N ILE A 51 -2.75 -14.49 -5.79
CA ILE A 51 -2.06 -15.13 -4.66
C ILE A 51 -1.54 -16.52 -5.09
N ASN A 52 -2.37 -17.32 -5.76
CA ASN A 52 -1.98 -18.65 -6.25
C ASN A 52 -0.86 -18.60 -7.30
N VAL A 53 -0.79 -17.50 -8.09
CA VAL A 53 0.30 -17.30 -9.05
C VAL A 53 1.61 -16.98 -8.35
N VAL A 54 1.60 -16.14 -7.31
CA VAL A 54 2.85 -15.66 -6.68
C VAL A 54 3.33 -16.53 -5.53
N LYS A 55 2.46 -17.31 -4.88
CA LYS A 55 2.84 -18.16 -3.73
C LYS A 55 3.72 -19.35 -4.13
N LYS A 56 4.42 -19.88 -3.14
CA LYS A 56 5.13 -21.17 -3.12
C LYS A 56 4.80 -21.90 -1.80
N ASP A 57 5.28 -23.10 -1.63
CA ASP A 57 5.17 -23.81 -0.35
C ASP A 57 5.84 -23.01 0.76
N GLY A 58 5.13 -22.85 1.89
CA GLY A 58 5.60 -22.07 3.03
C GLY A 58 5.41 -20.54 2.91
N THR A 59 4.74 -20.04 1.85
CA THR A 59 4.35 -18.63 1.78
C THR A 59 3.36 -18.30 2.89
N GLU A 60 3.66 -17.30 3.70
CA GLU A 60 2.72 -16.73 4.66
C GLU A 60 1.88 -15.62 4.00
N ILE A 61 0.63 -15.47 4.43
CA ILE A 61 -0.28 -14.40 4.00
C ILE A 61 -0.76 -13.69 5.25
N TRP A 62 -0.54 -12.38 5.35
CA TRP A 62 -1.03 -11.57 6.45
C TRP A 62 -1.97 -10.49 5.92
N ALA A 63 -3.12 -10.33 6.56
CA ALA A 63 -4.20 -9.50 6.06
C ALA A 63 -5.11 -9.00 7.20
N PRO A 64 -5.92 -7.94 6.99
CA PRO A 64 -6.96 -7.59 7.95
C PRO A 64 -8.09 -8.64 7.99
N ALA A 65 -8.91 -8.59 9.03
CA ALA A 65 -9.98 -9.55 9.26
C ALA A 65 -10.96 -9.69 8.08
N ALA A 66 -11.32 -8.58 7.43
CA ALA A 66 -12.23 -8.59 6.27
C ALA A 66 -11.69 -9.45 5.10
N VAL A 67 -10.38 -9.44 4.87
CA VAL A 67 -9.76 -10.32 3.86
C VAL A 67 -9.73 -11.77 4.31
N HIS A 68 -9.52 -12.02 5.61
CA HIS A 68 -9.49 -13.38 6.17
C HIS A 68 -10.83 -14.12 5.98
N GLU A 69 -11.94 -13.41 5.86
CA GLU A 69 -13.26 -14.01 5.63
C GLU A 69 -13.33 -14.86 4.34
N PHE A 70 -12.53 -14.51 3.31
CA PHE A 70 -12.48 -15.24 2.04
C PHE A 70 -11.08 -15.78 1.68
N ILE A 71 -10.00 -15.20 2.20
CA ILE A 71 -8.65 -15.78 2.14
C ILE A 71 -8.33 -16.44 3.49
N THR A 72 -9.03 -17.52 3.80
CA THR A 72 -8.98 -18.19 5.11
C THR A 72 -7.60 -18.75 5.49
N ALA A 73 -6.70 -18.91 4.52
CA ALA A 73 -5.29 -19.27 4.76
C ALA A 73 -4.44 -18.10 5.27
N SER A 74 -5.00 -16.87 5.35
CA SER A 74 -4.27 -15.72 5.87
C SER A 74 -4.21 -15.71 7.40
N THR A 75 -3.19 -15.06 7.95
CA THR A 75 -3.10 -14.70 9.36
C THR A 75 -3.63 -13.29 9.54
N VAL A 76 -4.58 -13.10 10.43
CA VAL A 76 -5.12 -11.77 10.71
C VAL A 76 -4.05 -10.88 11.34
N MET A 77 -3.98 -9.65 10.85
CA MET A 77 -3.14 -8.57 11.38
C MET A 77 -3.99 -7.29 11.49
N ALA A 78 -4.26 -6.85 12.72
CA ALA A 78 -5.08 -5.69 12.99
C ALA A 78 -4.26 -4.39 13.02
N ASN A 79 -4.94 -3.24 12.83
CA ASN A 79 -4.30 -1.92 12.99
C ASN A 79 -3.56 -1.82 14.33
N GLY A 80 -2.35 -1.30 14.33
CA GLY A 80 -1.49 -1.13 15.51
C GLY A 80 -0.67 -2.36 15.87
N GLU A 81 -0.93 -3.52 15.28
CA GLU A 81 -0.11 -4.70 15.52
C GLU A 81 1.27 -4.57 14.86
N THR A 82 2.26 -5.14 15.55
CA THR A 82 3.63 -5.26 15.07
C THR A 82 4.07 -6.71 15.22
N LYS A 83 4.52 -7.32 14.12
CA LYS A 83 5.02 -8.70 14.09
C LYS A 83 6.44 -8.75 13.56
N LYS A 84 7.27 -9.61 14.14
CA LYS A 84 8.58 -9.97 13.59
C LYS A 84 8.43 -11.12 12.61
N TRP A 85 9.09 -10.99 11.47
CA TRP A 85 9.16 -12.03 10.44
C TRP A 85 10.60 -12.19 9.96
N GLY A 86 11.30 -13.17 10.49
CA GLY A 86 12.74 -13.31 10.30
C GLY A 86 13.50 -12.05 10.73
N LYS A 87 14.21 -11.41 9.80
CA LYS A 87 14.95 -10.15 10.04
C LYS A 87 14.09 -8.89 9.81
N PHE A 88 12.82 -9.07 9.46
CA PHE A 88 11.88 -7.97 9.22
C PHE A 88 11.05 -7.69 10.46
N THR A 89 10.61 -6.46 10.59
CA THR A 89 9.51 -6.05 11.46
C THR A 89 8.43 -5.45 10.60
N ILE A 90 7.19 -5.95 10.71
CA ILE A 90 6.02 -5.51 9.96
C ILE A 90 5.06 -4.86 10.94
N GLU A 91 4.72 -3.59 10.71
CA GLU A 91 3.76 -2.83 11.48
C GLU A 91 2.53 -2.60 10.62
N ALA A 92 1.33 -2.98 11.08
CA ALA A 92 0.07 -2.60 10.45
C ALA A 92 -0.36 -1.23 11.00
N VAL A 93 -0.49 -0.25 10.12
CA VAL A 93 -1.00 1.08 10.46
C VAL A 93 -2.40 1.27 9.90
N PRO A 94 -3.26 2.13 10.49
CA PRO A 94 -4.59 2.36 9.96
C PRO A 94 -4.56 2.84 8.50
N ALA A 95 -5.53 2.39 7.69
CA ALA A 95 -5.79 2.92 6.36
C ALA A 95 -7.31 3.08 6.23
N TYR A 96 -7.79 4.33 6.10
CA TYR A 96 -9.24 4.61 6.13
C TYR A 96 -9.59 6.00 5.58
N ASN A 97 -10.89 6.23 5.37
CA ASN A 97 -11.47 7.52 5.00
C ASN A 97 -12.24 8.13 6.17
N THR A 98 -12.24 9.46 6.24
CA THR A 98 -13.11 10.26 7.11
C THR A 98 -13.99 11.24 6.34
N VAL A 99 -13.69 11.49 5.06
CA VAL A 99 -14.40 12.43 4.19
C VAL A 99 -15.05 11.69 3.02
N ARG A 100 -14.32 10.82 2.33
CA ARG A 100 -14.75 10.19 1.06
C ARG A 100 -15.52 8.91 1.27
N GLY A 101 -16.69 8.83 0.62
CA GLY A 101 -17.54 7.66 0.69
C GLY A 101 -18.66 7.68 -0.33
N PRO A 102 -19.40 6.57 -0.50
CA PRO A 102 -20.48 6.46 -1.47
C PRO A 102 -21.74 7.24 -1.07
N ALA A 103 -21.89 7.60 0.20
CA ALA A 103 -23.03 8.37 0.72
C ALA A 103 -22.67 9.01 2.07
N ALA A 104 -23.49 9.96 2.53
CA ALA A 104 -23.32 10.61 3.83
C ALA A 104 -23.20 9.56 4.96
N GLY A 105 -22.15 9.67 5.78
CA GLY A 105 -21.86 8.75 6.88
C GLY A 105 -21.38 7.34 6.49
N LYS A 106 -21.16 7.10 5.19
CA LYS A 106 -20.54 5.85 4.68
C LYS A 106 -19.21 6.20 4.04
N PHE A 107 -18.19 5.42 4.32
CA PHE A 107 -16.84 5.62 3.81
C PHE A 107 -16.45 4.50 2.85
N PHE A 108 -15.62 4.83 1.83
CA PHE A 108 -15.08 3.80 0.93
C PHE A 108 -14.20 2.82 1.70
N HIS A 109 -13.39 3.33 2.65
CA HIS A 109 -12.53 2.54 3.51
C HIS A 109 -12.88 2.87 4.98
N PRO A 110 -13.75 2.09 5.63
CA PRO A 110 -14.12 2.33 7.03
C PRO A 110 -12.92 2.16 7.97
N LYS A 111 -12.89 2.96 9.05
CA LYS A 111 -11.82 2.87 10.05
C LYS A 111 -11.76 1.48 10.70
N GLY A 112 -10.57 0.92 10.81
CA GLY A 112 -10.33 -0.39 11.43
C GLY A 112 -10.47 -1.58 10.47
N VAL A 113 -10.86 -1.37 9.21
CA VAL A 113 -11.05 -2.45 8.22
C VAL A 113 -9.78 -2.69 7.43
N GLY A 114 -9.12 -1.64 6.94
CA GLY A 114 -7.91 -1.74 6.12
C GLY A 114 -6.62 -1.45 6.88
N ASN A 115 -5.50 -1.95 6.36
CA ASN A 115 -4.15 -1.71 6.81
C ASN A 115 -3.33 -0.95 5.76
N GLY A 116 -2.55 0.05 6.20
CA GLY A 116 -1.26 0.32 5.59
C GLY A 116 -0.19 -0.53 6.28
N TYR A 117 1.01 -0.59 5.72
CA TYR A 117 2.11 -1.35 6.32
C TYR A 117 3.39 -0.52 6.42
N VAL A 118 4.11 -0.65 7.54
CA VAL A 118 5.50 -0.20 7.65
C VAL A 118 6.38 -1.44 7.78
N ILE A 119 7.23 -1.66 6.79
CA ILE A 119 8.19 -2.76 6.77
C ILE A 119 9.56 -2.22 7.16
N THR A 120 10.15 -2.76 8.22
CA THR A 120 11.50 -2.42 8.65
C THR A 120 12.46 -3.57 8.35
N TYR A 121 13.55 -3.26 7.63
CA TYR A 121 14.64 -4.19 7.35
C TYR A 121 15.98 -3.44 7.29
N GLY A 122 17.03 -3.97 7.90
CA GLY A 122 18.37 -3.35 7.88
C GLY A 122 18.40 -1.91 8.40
N GLY A 123 17.53 -1.56 9.34
CA GLY A 123 17.40 -0.22 9.89
C GLY A 123 16.69 0.78 8.96
N LYS A 124 16.14 0.33 7.82
CA LYS A 124 15.35 1.13 6.89
C LYS A 124 13.87 0.84 7.05
N ARG A 125 13.03 1.87 6.97
CA ARG A 125 11.58 1.81 7.12
C ARG A 125 10.90 2.17 5.80
N PHE A 126 10.07 1.27 5.31
CA PHE A 126 9.30 1.40 4.07
C PHE A 126 7.82 1.46 4.43
N TYR A 127 7.16 2.55 4.09
CA TYR A 127 5.72 2.73 4.32
C TYR A 127 4.93 2.54 3.05
N PHE A 128 3.87 1.75 3.12
CA PHE A 128 2.88 1.50 2.07
C PHE A 128 1.54 1.94 2.61
N SER A 129 0.94 2.95 1.98
CA SER A 129 -0.25 3.59 2.54
C SER A 129 -1.49 2.69 2.56
N GLY A 130 -1.61 1.75 1.61
CA GLY A 130 -2.91 1.19 1.28
C GLY A 130 -3.84 2.30 0.80
N ASP A 131 -5.14 2.06 0.79
CA ASP A 131 -6.12 3.06 0.43
C ASP A 131 -6.58 3.84 1.66
N THR A 132 -6.26 5.13 1.69
CA THR A 132 -6.47 5.99 2.86
C THR A 132 -6.58 7.46 2.47
N GLU A 133 -7.11 8.27 3.37
CA GLU A 133 -6.91 9.72 3.41
C GLU A 133 -5.72 10.09 4.30
N ALA A 134 -5.39 11.39 4.37
CA ALA A 134 -4.21 11.90 5.11
C ALA A 134 -4.49 12.03 6.61
N GLU A 135 -4.76 10.93 7.27
CA GLU A 135 -5.23 10.87 8.66
C GLU A 135 -4.14 11.29 9.68
N PRO A 136 -4.55 11.81 10.85
CA PRO A 136 -3.61 12.30 11.88
C PRO A 136 -2.60 11.24 12.33
N GLU A 137 -3.04 9.99 12.49
CA GLU A 137 -2.18 8.87 12.90
C GLU A 137 -1.08 8.59 11.87
N LEU A 138 -1.38 8.75 10.58
CA LEU A 138 -0.42 8.58 9.50
C LEU A 138 0.58 9.73 9.45
N LYS A 139 0.12 10.96 9.67
CA LYS A 139 1.00 12.15 9.78
C LYS A 139 1.96 12.06 10.98
N ALA A 140 1.63 11.23 11.96
CA ALA A 140 2.49 10.96 13.13
C ALA A 140 3.61 9.94 12.87
N LEU A 141 3.60 9.23 11.74
CA LEU A 141 4.66 8.27 11.37
C LEU A 141 6.02 8.97 11.31
N LYS A 142 7.06 8.31 11.83
CA LYS A 142 8.41 8.88 11.91
C LYS A 142 9.47 7.94 11.32
N LYS A 143 10.58 8.55 10.91
CA LYS A 143 11.77 7.84 10.41
C LYS A 143 11.47 6.94 9.21
N ILE A 144 10.56 7.36 8.33
CA ILE A 144 10.28 6.67 7.07
C ILE A 144 11.42 6.98 6.08
N ASP A 145 12.05 5.94 5.54
CA ASP A 145 13.06 6.11 4.49
C ASP A 145 12.42 6.18 3.11
N VAL A 146 11.44 5.33 2.84
CA VAL A 146 10.70 5.30 1.57
C VAL A 146 9.21 5.20 1.84
N ALA A 147 8.40 6.03 1.20
CA ALA A 147 6.95 5.99 1.29
C ALA A 147 6.32 5.75 -0.08
N PHE A 148 5.42 4.77 -0.16
CA PHE A 148 4.52 4.53 -1.29
C PHE A 148 3.16 5.11 -0.92
N ILE A 149 2.69 6.11 -1.70
CA ILE A 149 1.52 6.92 -1.34
C ILE A 149 0.48 6.86 -2.45
N CYS A 150 -0.75 6.46 -2.10
CA CYS A 150 -1.90 6.40 -3.00
C CYS A 150 -2.45 7.80 -3.31
N MET A 151 -2.99 7.97 -4.52
CA MET A 151 -3.68 9.18 -4.98
C MET A 151 -4.77 8.82 -5.99
N ASN A 152 -5.76 8.03 -5.58
CA ASN A 152 -6.80 7.46 -6.44
C ASN A 152 -8.18 8.07 -6.13
N LEU A 153 -8.49 9.25 -6.69
CA LEU A 153 -9.81 9.84 -6.53
C LEU A 153 -10.88 9.05 -7.31
N PRO A 154 -12.12 8.97 -6.80
CA PRO A 154 -12.63 9.65 -5.60
C PRO A 154 -12.41 8.89 -4.28
N TYR A 155 -11.61 7.86 -4.26
CA TYR A 155 -11.54 6.87 -3.18
C TYR A 155 -10.54 7.23 -2.08
N THR A 156 -9.43 7.90 -2.45
CA THR A 156 -8.33 8.19 -1.53
C THR A 156 -7.94 9.68 -1.52
N MET A 157 -6.69 10.03 -1.60
CA MET A 157 -6.19 11.41 -1.48
C MET A 157 -6.16 12.17 -2.80
N THR A 158 -6.38 13.48 -2.73
CA THR A 158 -5.93 14.43 -3.75
C THR A 158 -4.40 14.56 -3.73
N THR A 159 -3.83 15.18 -4.76
CA THR A 159 -2.40 15.52 -4.79
C THR A 159 -1.98 16.44 -3.65
N ASP A 160 -2.87 17.35 -3.20
CA ASP A 160 -2.63 18.25 -2.06
C ASP A 160 -2.57 17.48 -0.75
N GLU A 161 -3.56 16.64 -0.48
CA GLU A 161 -3.63 15.83 0.75
C GLU A 161 -2.44 14.85 0.83
N ALA A 162 -2.10 14.22 -0.30
CA ALA A 162 -0.94 13.34 -0.38
C ALA A 162 0.38 14.09 -0.12
N ALA A 163 0.54 15.30 -0.69
CA ALA A 163 1.72 16.13 -0.45
C ALA A 163 1.81 16.57 1.02
N ASP A 164 0.68 16.91 1.65
CA ASP A 164 0.62 17.29 3.06
C ASP A 164 0.99 16.12 3.98
N LEU A 165 0.47 14.92 3.69
CA LEU A 165 0.88 13.69 4.39
C LEU A 165 2.39 13.47 4.26
N VAL A 166 2.93 13.54 3.04
CA VAL A 166 4.34 13.33 2.74
C VAL A 166 5.22 14.35 3.46
N LYS A 167 4.85 15.64 3.50
CA LYS A 167 5.56 16.66 4.27
C LYS A 167 5.56 16.36 5.77
N ALA A 168 4.45 15.87 6.33
CA ALA A 168 4.32 15.55 7.74
C ALA A 168 5.19 14.36 8.16
N ILE A 169 5.21 13.28 7.37
CA ILE A 169 6.03 12.09 7.64
C ILE A 169 7.50 12.29 7.25
N ASN A 170 7.78 13.22 6.32
CA ASN A 170 9.10 13.63 5.85
C ASN A 170 10.02 12.44 5.49
N PRO A 171 9.63 11.59 4.53
CA PRO A 171 10.44 10.45 4.10
C PRO A 171 11.65 10.94 3.30
N LYS A 172 12.69 10.09 3.14
CA LYS A 172 13.80 10.42 2.23
C LYS A 172 13.38 10.33 0.76
N VAL A 173 12.56 9.33 0.45
CA VAL A 173 12.04 9.06 -0.90
C VAL A 173 10.53 8.88 -0.83
N VAL A 174 9.81 9.45 -1.79
CA VAL A 174 8.38 9.15 -2.00
C VAL A 174 8.15 8.64 -3.42
N ILE A 175 7.32 7.62 -3.52
CA ILE A 175 6.92 6.99 -4.77
C ILE A 175 5.39 6.99 -4.82
N PRO A 176 4.78 7.79 -5.70
CA PRO A 176 3.35 7.68 -5.96
C PRO A 176 3.01 6.30 -6.55
N TYR A 177 1.98 5.68 -6.03
CA TYR A 177 1.43 4.44 -6.56
C TYR A 177 -0.10 4.49 -6.47
N HIS A 178 -0.81 3.57 -7.09
CA HIS A 178 -2.28 3.56 -7.08
C HIS A 178 -2.90 4.95 -7.36
N TYR A 179 -2.53 5.52 -8.51
CA TYR A 179 -2.92 6.91 -8.88
C TYR A 179 -3.78 6.98 -10.15
N ARG A 180 -4.41 5.87 -10.56
CA ARG A 180 -5.27 5.82 -11.76
C ARG A 180 -6.66 6.33 -11.43
N ALA A 181 -6.74 7.64 -11.14
CA ALA A 181 -7.97 8.34 -10.77
C ALA A 181 -8.76 8.84 -11.99
N MET A 182 -10.03 9.19 -11.75
CA MET A 182 -10.84 9.96 -12.69
C MET A 182 -11.37 11.24 -11.99
N PRO A 183 -10.94 12.45 -12.39
CA PRO A 183 -9.97 12.72 -13.46
C PRO A 183 -8.56 12.17 -13.14
N ALA A 184 -7.75 12.00 -14.20
CA ALA A 184 -6.39 11.47 -14.03
C ALA A 184 -5.57 12.28 -13.02
N THR A 185 -4.83 11.58 -12.15
CA THR A 185 -3.97 12.23 -11.15
C THR A 185 -2.79 12.93 -11.83
N ASP A 186 -2.60 14.20 -11.53
CA ASP A 186 -1.45 14.95 -12.00
C ASP A 186 -0.23 14.73 -11.08
N LEU A 187 0.64 13.80 -11.48
CA LEU A 187 1.85 13.47 -10.73
C LEU A 187 2.89 14.60 -10.76
N ASN A 188 2.91 15.45 -11.80
CA ASN A 188 3.80 16.59 -11.85
C ASN A 188 3.37 17.64 -10.83
N ALA A 189 2.08 17.92 -10.73
CA ALA A 189 1.54 18.80 -9.69
C ALA A 189 1.88 18.27 -8.28
N PHE A 190 1.78 16.96 -8.04
CA PHE A 190 2.23 16.37 -6.78
C PHE A 190 3.71 16.63 -6.51
N LYS A 191 4.58 16.42 -7.51
CA LYS A 191 6.02 16.66 -7.40
C LYS A 191 6.33 18.13 -7.14
N GLU A 192 5.66 19.06 -7.82
CA GLU A 192 5.81 20.51 -7.61
C GLU A 192 5.44 20.94 -6.19
N LYS A 193 4.38 20.34 -5.59
CA LYS A 193 3.98 20.62 -4.20
C LYS A 193 5.04 20.22 -3.16
N LEU A 194 5.96 19.34 -3.53
CA LEU A 194 7.09 18.90 -2.70
C LEU A 194 8.40 19.63 -3.05
N ALA A 195 8.37 20.54 -4.04
CA ALA A 195 9.53 21.36 -4.38
C ALA A 195 10.02 22.18 -3.17
N GLY A 196 11.33 22.32 -3.03
CA GLY A 196 11.96 22.99 -1.88
C GLY A 196 12.08 22.13 -0.61
N THR A 197 11.49 20.94 -0.57
CA THR A 197 11.76 19.93 0.46
C THR A 197 13.05 19.14 0.13
N LYS A 198 13.53 18.34 1.11
CA LYS A 198 14.65 17.40 0.87
C LYS A 198 14.17 16.01 0.42
N ILE A 199 12.90 15.86 0.07
CA ILE A 199 12.28 14.61 -0.29
C ILE A 199 12.56 14.30 -1.76
N ASP A 200 13.14 13.13 -2.05
CA ASP A 200 13.33 12.65 -3.42
C ASP A 200 12.01 12.06 -3.95
N VAL A 201 11.38 12.75 -4.90
CA VAL A 201 10.10 12.32 -5.52
C VAL A 201 10.42 11.52 -6.77
N ARG A 202 10.15 10.21 -6.73
CA ARG A 202 10.37 9.28 -7.84
C ARG A 202 9.07 8.92 -8.52
N LEU A 203 8.89 9.40 -9.74
CA LEU A 203 7.78 9.04 -10.60
C LEU A 203 8.20 7.82 -11.43
N LEU A 204 7.59 6.67 -11.17
CA LEU A 204 7.88 5.42 -11.88
C LEU A 204 6.81 5.16 -12.95
N ASP A 205 7.16 4.45 -14.02
CA ASP A 205 6.22 3.89 -14.99
C ASP A 205 5.41 2.75 -14.32
N TRP A 206 4.45 3.14 -13.47
CA TRP A 206 3.74 2.20 -12.59
C TRP A 206 2.76 1.32 -13.34
N TYR A 207 2.04 1.89 -14.29
CA TYR A 207 1.06 1.16 -15.10
C TYR A 207 1.65 0.76 -16.45
N PRO A 208 1.24 -0.43 -16.98
CA PRO A 208 1.58 -0.78 -18.36
C PRO A 208 1.13 0.32 -19.32
N LYS A 209 1.96 0.63 -20.33
CA LYS A 209 1.54 1.51 -21.41
C LYS A 209 0.40 0.81 -22.15
N GLU A 210 -0.67 1.53 -22.40
CA GLU A 210 -1.74 1.05 -23.28
C GLU A 210 -1.14 0.84 -24.67
N SER A 211 -1.22 -0.41 -25.18
CA SER A 211 -0.75 -0.80 -26.50
C SER A 211 -1.73 -0.37 -27.59
#